data_c7ff108e16635643d75d410d064be6c5
#
_entry.id   c7ff108e16635643d75d410d064be6c5
#
_cell.length_a   1.000
_cell.length_b   1.000
_cell.length_c   1.000
_cell.angle_alpha   90.00
_cell.angle_beta   90.00
_cell.angle_gamma   90.00
#
_symmetry.space_group_name_H-M   'P 1'
#
loop_
_entity.id
_entity.type
_entity.pdbx_description
1 polymer ?
#
loop_
_entity_poly.entity_id
_entity_poly.type
_entity_poly.pdbx_seq_one_letter_code
_entity_poly.pdbx_strand_id
1 'polypeptide(L)'
;MFLLGTFYLFASFLVMTCISVIFSKNPVNSVLFLVLAFLNSTFLFILIGAEFVGIILAIVYIGAVAILFLFVVMMLDIQITSLMFNIKRYVPLAILFSSIILAEIIYLTVYKTAKSQKDIIVRSENNTEQIGNVLYTDYFIDFQLSGIVLLLAMIGAIVLTHVYRPTIKRQNINKQNMTFAKDRVELMKPKSGEGINSDD
;
A
#
# COMPACT_ATOMS: atom_id res chain seq x y z
N MET A 1 -13.20 -20.41 28.05
CA MET A 1 -13.26 -19.07 28.63
C MET A 1 -12.04 -18.21 28.28
N PHE A 2 -10.83 -18.74 28.40
CA PHE A 2 -9.58 -18.00 28.08
C PHE A 2 -9.57 -17.42 26.65
N LEU A 3 -9.85 -18.23 25.64
CA LEU A 3 -9.85 -17.83 24.22
C LEU A 3 -10.85 -16.72 23.92
N LEU A 4 -12.00 -16.74 24.55
CA LEU A 4 -13.05 -15.72 24.40
C LEU A 4 -12.64 -14.39 25.06
N GLY A 5 -11.99 -14.45 26.20
CA GLY A 5 -11.41 -13.27 26.87
C GLY A 5 -10.29 -12.63 26.02
N THR A 6 -9.41 -13.44 25.47
CA THR A 6 -8.33 -12.98 24.58
C THR A 6 -8.90 -12.33 23.30
N PHE A 7 -9.95 -12.91 22.72
CA PHE A 7 -10.64 -12.33 21.57
C PHE A 7 -11.19 -10.93 21.85
N TYR A 8 -11.94 -10.75 22.94
CA TYR A 8 -12.49 -9.44 23.29
C TYR A 8 -11.42 -8.41 23.62
N LEU A 9 -10.31 -8.84 24.21
CA LEU A 9 -9.18 -7.96 24.48
C LEU A 9 -8.58 -7.42 23.19
N PHE A 10 -8.24 -8.28 22.22
CA PHE A 10 -7.68 -7.84 20.94
C PHE A 10 -8.71 -7.08 20.10
N ALA A 11 -9.99 -7.46 20.13
CA ALA A 11 -11.06 -6.76 19.44
C ALA A 11 -11.25 -5.33 19.97
N SER A 12 -11.25 -5.13 21.28
CA SER A 12 -11.34 -3.79 21.88
C SER A 12 -10.13 -2.95 21.55
N PHE A 13 -8.93 -3.53 21.60
CA PHE A 13 -7.69 -2.84 21.23
C PHE A 13 -7.67 -2.46 19.74
N LEU A 14 -8.19 -3.31 18.86
CA LEU A 14 -8.37 -3.01 17.43
C LEU A 14 -9.28 -1.80 17.23
N VAL A 15 -10.44 -1.76 17.89
CA VAL A 15 -11.37 -0.63 17.78
C VAL A 15 -10.70 0.66 18.30
N MET A 16 -9.99 0.60 19.41
CA MET A 16 -9.25 1.75 19.94
C MET A 16 -8.20 2.28 18.97
N THR A 17 -7.42 1.39 18.36
CA THR A 17 -6.40 1.78 17.37
C THR A 17 -7.04 2.36 16.12
N CYS A 18 -8.14 1.81 15.61
CA CYS A 18 -8.89 2.36 14.47
C CYS A 18 -9.43 3.77 14.75
N ILE A 19 -9.95 4.00 15.94
CA ILE A 19 -10.38 5.33 16.38
C ILE A 19 -9.19 6.29 16.42
N SER A 20 -8.04 5.85 16.93
CA SER A 20 -6.82 6.65 16.99
C SER A 20 -6.28 7.03 15.62
N VAL A 21 -6.42 6.16 14.61
CA VAL A 21 -6.10 6.46 13.20
C VAL A 21 -6.87 7.68 12.71
N ILE A 22 -8.17 7.74 13.00
CA ILE A 22 -9.07 8.80 12.51
C ILE A 22 -8.83 10.13 13.24
N PHE A 23 -8.62 10.06 14.56
CA PHE A 23 -8.47 11.26 15.40
C PHE A 23 -7.05 11.82 15.45
N SER A 24 -6.08 11.11 14.90
CA SER A 24 -4.69 11.57 14.88
C SER A 24 -4.53 12.81 13.99
N LYS A 25 -4.00 13.89 14.55
CA LYS A 25 -3.72 15.14 13.82
C LYS A 25 -2.48 15.03 12.94
N ASN A 26 -1.52 14.20 13.35
CA ASN A 26 -0.29 13.99 12.58
C ASN A 26 -0.47 12.77 11.67
N PRO A 27 -0.35 12.93 10.34
CA PRO A 27 -0.55 11.83 9.40
C PRO A 27 0.45 10.68 9.61
N VAL A 28 1.66 10.95 10.06
CA VAL A 28 2.65 9.90 10.39
C VAL A 28 2.17 9.06 11.57
N ASN A 29 1.66 9.69 12.64
CA ASN A 29 1.11 8.97 13.78
C ASN A 29 -0.14 8.16 13.39
N SER A 30 -0.97 8.69 12.47
CA SER A 30 -2.12 7.97 11.95
C SER A 30 -1.71 6.66 11.27
N VAL A 31 -0.67 6.68 10.45
CA VAL A 31 -0.16 5.47 9.79
C VAL A 31 0.45 4.50 10.81
N LEU A 32 1.12 4.97 11.86
CA LEU A 32 1.62 4.10 12.93
C LEU A 32 0.48 3.39 13.67
N PHE A 33 -0.61 4.08 13.97
CA PHE A 33 -1.81 3.44 14.53
C PHE A 33 -2.46 2.47 13.56
N LEU A 34 -2.40 2.74 12.25
CA LEU A 34 -2.88 1.82 11.21
C LEU A 34 -2.07 0.52 11.20
N VAL A 35 -0.74 0.60 11.30
CA VAL A 35 0.14 -0.58 11.43
C VAL A 35 -0.27 -1.40 12.66
N LEU A 36 -0.50 -0.73 13.79
CA LEU A 36 -0.92 -1.38 15.02
C LEU A 36 -2.30 -2.04 14.89
N ALA A 37 -3.23 -1.41 14.17
CA ALA A 37 -4.55 -1.99 13.87
C ALA A 37 -4.43 -3.26 13.02
N PHE A 38 -3.61 -3.27 11.98
CA PHE A 38 -3.36 -4.47 11.18
C PHE A 38 -2.70 -5.59 11.98
N LEU A 39 -1.78 -5.26 12.86
CA LEU A 39 -1.14 -6.24 13.74
C LEU A 39 -2.16 -6.90 14.68
N ASN A 40 -3.05 -6.12 15.29
CA ASN A 40 -4.15 -6.67 16.11
C ASN A 40 -5.12 -7.52 15.28
N SER A 41 -5.45 -7.08 14.06
CA SER A 41 -6.28 -7.84 13.14
C SER A 41 -5.64 -9.19 12.78
N THR A 42 -4.34 -9.21 12.55
CA THR A 42 -3.57 -10.46 12.32
C THR A 42 -3.76 -11.45 13.48
N PHE A 43 -3.60 -10.99 14.72
CA PHE A 43 -3.81 -11.84 15.89
C PHE A 43 -5.25 -12.35 16.00
N LEU A 44 -6.25 -11.52 15.67
CA LEU A 44 -7.65 -11.96 15.64
C LEU A 44 -7.90 -13.05 14.59
N PHE A 45 -7.32 -12.93 13.40
CA PHE A 45 -7.43 -13.97 12.36
C PHE A 45 -6.79 -15.28 12.79
N ILE A 46 -5.63 -15.24 13.45
CA ILE A 46 -4.97 -16.45 13.99
C ILE A 46 -5.84 -17.08 15.08
N LEU A 47 -6.44 -16.28 15.99
CA LEU A 47 -7.31 -16.77 17.04
C LEU A 47 -8.59 -17.47 16.50
N ILE A 48 -9.11 -17.02 15.36
CA ILE A 48 -10.30 -17.62 14.71
C ILE A 48 -9.91 -18.91 13.96
N GLY A 49 -8.60 -19.14 13.73
CA GLY A 49 -8.08 -20.29 12.96
C GLY A 49 -7.89 -20.00 11.47
N ALA A 50 -7.98 -18.72 11.05
CA ALA A 50 -7.68 -18.27 9.70
C ALA A 50 -6.20 -17.85 9.58
N GLU A 51 -5.29 -18.77 9.88
CA GLU A 51 -3.86 -18.52 10.00
C GLU A 51 -3.25 -17.98 8.70
N PHE A 52 -3.61 -18.58 7.55
CA PHE A 52 -3.11 -18.17 6.25
C PHE A 52 -3.46 -16.71 5.94
N VAL A 53 -4.71 -16.31 6.17
CA VAL A 53 -5.17 -14.94 5.93
C VAL A 53 -4.48 -13.96 6.89
N GLY A 54 -4.32 -14.34 8.18
CA GLY A 54 -3.61 -13.54 9.17
C GLY A 54 -2.16 -13.29 8.78
N ILE A 55 -1.44 -14.30 8.33
CA ILE A 55 -0.04 -14.18 7.89
C ILE A 55 0.08 -13.30 6.64
N ILE A 56 -0.79 -13.48 5.65
CA ILE A 56 -0.80 -12.62 4.46
C ILE A 56 -1.07 -11.16 4.83
N LEU A 57 -2.01 -10.93 5.74
CA LEU A 57 -2.31 -9.58 6.23
C LEU A 57 -1.08 -8.93 6.88
N ALA A 58 -0.33 -9.68 7.68
CA ALA A 58 0.91 -9.16 8.26
C ALA A 58 1.97 -8.87 7.20
N ILE A 59 2.24 -9.80 6.29
CA ILE A 59 3.30 -9.65 5.29
C ILE A 59 2.97 -8.54 4.28
N VAL A 60 1.77 -8.51 3.76
CA VAL A 60 1.40 -7.59 2.68
C VAL A 60 0.96 -6.23 3.22
N TYR A 61 0.00 -6.21 4.18
CA TYR A 61 -0.54 -4.93 4.66
C TYR A 61 0.42 -4.21 5.60
N ILE A 62 1.08 -4.89 6.53
CA ILE A 62 2.07 -4.25 7.39
C ILE A 62 3.39 -4.09 6.64
N GLY A 63 3.90 -5.17 6.03
CA GLY A 63 5.23 -5.18 5.42
C GLY A 63 5.37 -4.35 4.16
N ALA A 64 4.36 -4.28 3.29
CA ALA A 64 4.42 -3.53 2.05
C ALA A 64 3.57 -2.26 2.08
N VAL A 65 2.26 -2.38 2.31
CA VAL A 65 1.32 -1.27 2.11
C VAL A 65 1.48 -0.19 3.18
N ALA A 66 1.52 -0.55 4.46
CA ALA A 66 1.61 0.43 5.53
C ALA A 66 2.98 1.13 5.54
N ILE A 67 4.07 0.41 5.24
CA ILE A 67 5.41 1.02 5.11
C ILE A 67 5.45 1.98 3.92
N LEU A 68 4.82 1.62 2.77
CA LEU A 68 4.70 2.52 1.63
C LEU A 68 3.94 3.79 2.03
N PHE A 69 2.80 3.68 2.72
CA PHE A 69 2.05 4.82 3.20
C PHE A 69 2.88 5.69 4.16
N LEU A 70 3.61 5.08 5.07
CA LEU A 70 4.47 5.80 6.01
C LEU A 70 5.54 6.60 5.26
N PHE A 71 6.17 6.01 4.26
CA PHE A 71 7.18 6.68 3.45
C PHE A 71 6.58 7.83 2.63
N VAL A 72 5.45 7.61 1.96
CA VAL A 72 4.78 8.64 1.16
C VAL A 72 4.32 9.80 2.02
N VAL A 73 3.69 9.53 3.17
CA VAL A 73 3.20 10.56 4.09
C VAL A 73 4.34 11.37 4.72
N MET A 74 5.48 10.73 4.96
CA MET A 74 6.66 11.42 5.47
C MET A 74 7.30 12.32 4.41
N MET A 75 7.24 11.94 3.11
CA MET A 75 7.76 12.76 2.01
C MET A 75 6.84 13.91 1.62
N LEU A 76 5.53 13.75 1.83
CA LEU A 76 4.55 14.79 1.54
C LEU A 76 4.42 15.72 2.74
N ASP A 77 4.88 16.96 2.58
CA ASP A 77 4.63 18.03 3.55
C ASP A 77 3.17 18.52 3.40
N ILE A 78 2.26 17.74 4.00
CA ILE A 78 0.81 18.04 3.94
C ILE A 78 0.49 19.14 4.94
N GLN A 79 0.34 20.36 4.44
CA GLN A 79 -0.18 21.48 5.23
C GLN A 79 -1.71 21.29 5.46
N ILE A 80 -2.06 20.75 6.61
CA ILE A 80 -3.46 20.42 6.99
C ILE A 80 -4.31 21.68 7.23
N THR A 81 -3.70 22.84 7.40
CA THR A 81 -4.35 24.08 7.83
C THR A 81 -5.41 24.64 6.87
N SER A 82 -5.36 24.31 5.59
CA SER A 82 -6.29 24.86 4.59
C SER A 82 -7.59 24.08 4.37
N LEU A 83 -7.65 22.84 4.83
CA LEU A 83 -8.77 21.93 4.52
C LEU A 83 -9.93 22.00 5.52
N MET A 84 -9.76 22.62 6.67
CA MET A 84 -10.78 22.63 7.74
C MET A 84 -12.02 23.50 7.50
N PHE A 85 -12.02 24.37 6.49
CA PHE A 85 -13.07 25.41 6.37
C PHE A 85 -14.43 24.88 5.91
N ASN A 86 -14.52 23.72 5.22
CA ASN A 86 -15.76 23.19 4.68
C ASN A 86 -16.22 21.84 5.23
N ILE A 87 -15.50 21.26 6.19
CA ILE A 87 -15.79 19.91 6.70
C ILE A 87 -17.17 19.85 7.37
N LYS A 88 -17.57 20.89 8.11
CA LYS A 88 -18.85 20.93 8.83
C LYS A 88 -20.08 20.73 7.93
N ARG A 89 -20.00 21.12 6.66
CA ARG A 89 -21.10 20.98 5.69
C ARG A 89 -21.32 19.54 5.24
N TYR A 90 -20.26 18.74 5.19
CA TYR A 90 -20.31 17.36 4.69
C TYR A 90 -20.48 16.32 5.81
N VAL A 91 -20.26 16.69 7.06
CA VAL A 91 -20.41 15.81 8.21
C VAL A 91 -21.79 15.14 8.28
N PRO A 92 -22.94 15.84 8.14
CA PRO A 92 -24.24 15.17 8.23
C PRO A 92 -24.44 14.14 7.13
N LEU A 93 -23.95 14.43 5.92
CA LEU A 93 -24.04 13.49 4.80
C LEU A 93 -23.15 12.25 5.05
N ALA A 94 -21.95 12.44 5.56
CA ALA A 94 -21.05 11.35 5.91
C ALA A 94 -21.63 10.46 7.02
N ILE A 95 -22.24 11.03 8.05
CA ILE A 95 -22.92 10.28 9.13
C ILE A 95 -24.09 9.48 8.57
N LEU A 96 -24.88 10.05 7.67
CA LEU A 96 -26.02 9.38 7.05
C LEU A 96 -25.56 8.13 6.26
N PHE A 97 -24.58 8.26 5.37
CA PHE A 97 -24.06 7.10 4.63
C PHE A 97 -23.39 6.07 5.54
N SER A 98 -22.62 6.51 6.51
CA SER A 98 -21.98 5.61 7.49
C SER A 98 -23.02 4.83 8.32
N SER A 99 -24.12 5.47 8.73
CA SER A 99 -25.17 4.81 9.49
C SER A 99 -25.94 3.79 8.65
N ILE A 100 -26.14 4.04 7.36
CA ILE A 100 -26.78 3.07 6.44
C ILE A 100 -25.90 1.83 6.31
N ILE A 101 -24.61 1.99 6.04
CA ILE A 101 -23.67 0.86 5.91
C ILE A 101 -23.58 0.08 7.22
N LEU A 102 -23.53 0.77 8.36
CA LEU A 102 -23.52 0.12 9.67
C LEU A 102 -24.77 -0.69 9.93
N ALA A 103 -25.95 -0.13 9.61
CA ALA A 103 -27.24 -0.84 9.74
C ALA A 103 -27.31 -2.08 8.85
N GLU A 104 -26.79 -2.00 7.62
CA GLU A 104 -26.71 -3.13 6.69
C GLU A 104 -25.82 -4.25 7.25
N ILE A 105 -24.64 -3.91 7.76
CA ILE A 105 -23.73 -4.90 8.37
C ILE A 105 -24.37 -5.57 9.59
N ILE A 106 -24.99 -4.79 10.47
CA ILE A 106 -25.69 -5.33 11.65
C ILE A 106 -26.82 -6.26 11.21
N TYR A 107 -27.65 -5.84 10.25
CA TYR A 107 -28.75 -6.65 9.73
C TYR A 107 -28.26 -7.99 9.18
N LEU A 108 -27.24 -7.97 8.32
CA LEU A 108 -26.66 -9.18 7.73
C LEU A 108 -26.08 -10.12 8.82
N THR A 109 -25.39 -9.56 9.80
CA THR A 109 -24.80 -10.35 10.89
C THR A 109 -25.87 -11.00 11.74
N VAL A 110 -26.88 -10.25 12.17
CA VAL A 110 -27.99 -10.77 13.00
C VAL A 110 -28.79 -11.81 12.21
N TYR A 111 -29.10 -11.53 10.93
CA TYR A 111 -29.87 -12.45 10.08
C TYR A 111 -29.14 -13.78 9.84
N LYS A 112 -27.84 -13.71 9.53
CA LYS A 112 -27.01 -14.91 9.34
C LYS A 112 -26.85 -15.72 10.63
N THR A 113 -26.59 -15.05 11.75
CA THR A 113 -26.43 -15.73 13.05
C THR A 113 -27.73 -16.44 13.47
N ALA A 114 -28.89 -15.84 13.22
CA ALA A 114 -30.19 -16.48 13.51
C ALA A 114 -30.46 -17.71 12.63
N LYS A 115 -29.93 -17.79 11.43
CA LYS A 115 -30.15 -18.88 10.48
C LYS A 115 -29.09 -19.99 10.53
N SER A 116 -27.87 -19.69 10.99
CA SER A 116 -26.70 -20.58 10.91
C SER A 116 -26.44 -21.38 12.20
N GLN A 117 -27.48 -21.82 12.90
CA GLN A 117 -27.32 -22.56 14.17
C GLN A 117 -26.90 -24.04 13.98
N LYS A 118 -26.50 -24.49 12.78
CA LYS A 118 -26.24 -25.92 12.52
C LYS A 118 -24.91 -26.32 11.89
N ASP A 119 -24.12 -25.41 11.45
CA ASP A 119 -22.81 -25.80 10.89
C ASP A 119 -21.73 -25.64 11.96
N ILE A 120 -21.45 -26.75 12.64
CA ILE A 120 -20.22 -26.90 13.43
C ILE A 120 -19.07 -26.78 12.43
N ILE A 121 -18.39 -25.65 12.43
CA ILE A 121 -17.15 -25.47 11.67
C ILE A 121 -16.16 -26.50 12.22
N VAL A 122 -15.99 -27.60 11.50
CA VAL A 122 -14.94 -28.56 11.78
C VAL A 122 -13.62 -27.80 11.62
N ARG A 123 -12.98 -27.51 12.73
CA ARG A 123 -11.66 -26.87 12.76
C ARG A 123 -10.69 -27.85 12.10
N SER A 124 -10.38 -27.61 10.85
CA SER A 124 -9.38 -28.41 10.15
C SER A 124 -8.01 -28.12 10.73
N GLU A 125 -7.23 -29.16 10.97
CA GLU A 125 -5.90 -29.06 11.57
C GLU A 125 -4.89 -28.29 10.70
N ASN A 126 -5.14 -28.18 9.37
CA ASN A 126 -4.24 -27.50 8.41
C ASN A 126 -5.01 -26.58 7.44
N ASN A 127 -5.38 -25.38 7.91
CA ASN A 127 -6.06 -24.37 7.08
C ASN A 127 -5.25 -24.02 5.82
N THR A 128 -3.94 -23.88 5.92
CA THR A 128 -3.05 -23.51 4.83
C THR A 128 -3.02 -24.58 3.72
N GLU A 129 -2.96 -25.86 4.11
CA GLU A 129 -2.93 -26.99 3.18
C GLU A 129 -4.26 -27.10 2.41
N GLN A 130 -5.39 -26.94 3.08
CA GLN A 130 -6.70 -26.96 2.46
C GLN A 130 -6.85 -25.83 1.43
N ILE A 131 -6.47 -24.60 1.79
CA ILE A 131 -6.51 -23.47 0.85
C ILE A 131 -5.59 -23.75 -0.34
N GLY A 132 -4.38 -24.28 -0.12
CA GLY A 132 -3.44 -24.61 -1.18
C GLY A 132 -4.02 -25.63 -2.18
N ASN A 133 -4.66 -26.68 -1.70
CA ASN A 133 -5.25 -27.71 -2.54
C ASN A 133 -6.40 -27.19 -3.41
N VAL A 134 -7.25 -26.33 -2.85
CA VAL A 134 -8.42 -25.78 -3.56
C VAL A 134 -8.03 -24.63 -4.49
N LEU A 135 -7.01 -23.84 -4.13
CA LEU A 135 -6.57 -22.67 -4.89
C LEU A 135 -6.03 -23.04 -6.28
N TYR A 136 -5.32 -24.17 -6.38
CA TYR A 136 -4.71 -24.61 -7.63
C TYR A 136 -5.58 -25.58 -8.44
N THR A 137 -6.73 -25.96 -7.95
CA THR A 137 -7.68 -26.86 -8.61
C THR A 137 -8.97 -26.14 -8.98
N ASP A 138 -9.82 -25.86 -8.00
CA ASP A 138 -11.17 -25.32 -8.20
C ASP A 138 -11.15 -23.82 -8.52
N TYR A 139 -10.23 -23.07 -7.90
CA TYR A 139 -10.09 -21.61 -8.06
C TYR A 139 -8.88 -21.21 -8.90
N PHE A 140 -8.41 -22.08 -9.78
CA PHE A 140 -7.24 -21.82 -10.64
C PHE A 140 -7.38 -20.54 -11.47
N ILE A 141 -8.55 -20.28 -12.04
CA ILE A 141 -8.79 -19.10 -12.89
C ILE A 141 -8.70 -17.81 -12.04
N ASP A 142 -9.32 -17.80 -10.87
CA ASP A 142 -9.31 -16.64 -9.97
C ASP A 142 -7.88 -16.34 -9.47
N PHE A 143 -7.12 -17.40 -9.18
CA PHE A 143 -5.71 -17.28 -8.83
C PHE A 143 -4.88 -16.68 -9.97
N GLN A 144 -5.09 -17.17 -11.20
CA GLN A 144 -4.37 -16.66 -12.38
C GLN A 144 -4.72 -15.19 -12.67
N LEU A 145 -6.00 -14.80 -12.53
CA LEU A 145 -6.44 -13.41 -12.68
C LEU A 145 -5.79 -12.50 -11.65
N SER A 146 -5.65 -12.95 -10.41
CA SER A 146 -4.96 -12.17 -9.37
C SER A 146 -3.49 -11.89 -9.74
N GLY A 147 -2.81 -12.88 -10.34
CA GLY A 147 -1.44 -12.74 -10.85
C GLY A 147 -1.34 -11.69 -11.97
N ILE A 148 -2.31 -11.66 -12.90
CA ILE A 148 -2.36 -10.67 -13.97
C ILE A 148 -2.58 -9.26 -13.40
N VAL A 149 -3.44 -9.10 -12.39
CA VAL A 149 -3.67 -7.82 -11.71
C VAL A 149 -2.39 -7.31 -11.04
N LEU A 150 -1.65 -8.19 -10.37
CA LEU A 150 -0.36 -7.84 -9.76
C LEU A 150 0.68 -7.43 -10.80
N LEU A 151 0.75 -8.15 -11.93
CA LEU A 151 1.63 -7.82 -13.05
C LEU A 151 1.30 -6.43 -13.61
N LEU A 152 0.01 -6.16 -13.83
CA LEU A 152 -0.46 -4.86 -14.34
C LEU A 152 -0.13 -3.73 -13.37
N ALA A 153 -0.32 -3.94 -12.07
CA ALA A 153 0.04 -2.97 -11.04
C ALA A 153 1.55 -2.69 -11.03
N MET A 154 2.39 -3.71 -11.17
CA MET A 154 3.84 -3.57 -11.25
C MET A 154 4.27 -2.77 -12.48
N ILE A 155 3.74 -3.10 -13.66
CA ILE A 155 4.03 -2.37 -14.91
C ILE A 155 3.57 -0.92 -14.77
N GLY A 156 2.37 -0.68 -14.24
CA GLY A 156 1.84 0.67 -14.01
C GLY A 156 2.73 1.49 -13.09
N ALA A 157 3.20 0.93 -11.99
CA ALA A 157 4.13 1.61 -11.08
C ALA A 157 5.45 2.00 -11.77
N ILE A 158 6.02 1.08 -12.57
CA ILE A 158 7.27 1.35 -13.32
C ILE A 158 7.06 2.44 -14.36
N VAL A 159 5.97 2.38 -15.12
CA VAL A 159 5.67 3.36 -16.18
C VAL A 159 5.43 4.76 -15.59
N LEU A 160 4.70 4.85 -14.48
CA LEU A 160 4.42 6.13 -13.81
C LEU A 160 5.68 6.77 -13.19
N THR A 161 6.62 5.96 -12.73
CA THR A 161 7.88 6.46 -12.17
C THR A 161 8.94 6.74 -13.22
N HIS A 162 8.75 6.23 -14.45
CA HIS A 162 9.70 6.42 -15.54
C HIS A 162 9.58 7.82 -16.13
N VAL A 163 10.51 8.70 -15.77
CA VAL A 163 10.60 10.06 -16.33
C VAL A 163 11.51 10.04 -17.57
N TYR A 164 10.92 10.19 -18.74
CA TYR A 164 11.68 10.40 -19.96
C TYR A 164 12.19 11.86 -20.02
N ARG A 165 13.52 12.04 -19.89
CA ARG A 165 14.17 13.35 -20.00
C ARG A 165 14.84 13.48 -21.38
N PRO A 166 14.22 14.13 -22.36
CA PRO A 166 14.78 14.25 -23.71
C PRO A 166 16.05 15.13 -23.77
N THR A 167 16.26 16.00 -22.77
CA THR A 167 17.38 16.94 -22.70
C THR A 167 18.69 16.33 -22.19
N ILE A 168 18.68 15.08 -21.72
CA ILE A 168 19.92 14.43 -21.26
C ILE A 168 20.75 14.02 -22.47
N LYS A 169 21.97 14.58 -22.59
CA LYS A 169 22.95 14.15 -23.58
C LYS A 169 23.35 12.69 -23.30
N ARG A 170 22.87 11.77 -24.10
CA ARG A 170 23.29 10.37 -24.01
C ARG A 170 24.58 10.13 -24.73
N GLN A 171 25.48 9.37 -24.11
CA GLN A 171 26.72 8.95 -24.70
C GLN A 171 26.46 8.04 -25.91
N ASN A 172 27.10 8.36 -27.04
CA ASN A 172 27.09 7.50 -28.22
C ASN A 172 28.48 6.90 -28.40
N ILE A 173 28.65 5.68 -27.94
CA ILE A 173 29.93 4.97 -27.91
C ILE A 173 30.52 4.83 -29.30
N ASN A 174 29.72 4.50 -30.32
CA ASN A 174 30.22 4.37 -31.70
C ASN A 174 30.72 5.68 -32.24
N LYS A 175 30.03 6.80 -31.99
CA LYS A 175 30.49 8.13 -32.42
C LYS A 175 31.76 8.54 -31.71
N GLN A 176 31.93 8.17 -30.45
CA GLN A 176 33.15 8.50 -29.68
C GLN A 176 34.36 7.69 -30.14
N ASN A 177 34.17 6.38 -30.40
CA ASN A 177 35.25 5.52 -30.87
C ASN A 177 35.70 5.84 -32.30
N MET A 178 34.83 6.41 -33.14
CA MET A 178 35.13 6.81 -34.53
C MET A 178 35.62 8.26 -34.66
N THR A 179 35.77 8.99 -33.54
CA THR A 179 36.19 10.38 -33.55
C THR A 179 37.74 10.47 -33.68
N PHE A 180 38.19 11.05 -34.75
CA PHE A 180 39.64 11.29 -34.95
C PHE A 180 40.05 12.64 -34.36
N ALA A 181 41.33 12.76 -33.98
CA ALA A 181 41.88 13.99 -33.42
C ALA A 181 41.69 15.20 -34.32
N LYS A 182 41.73 15.00 -35.65
CA LYS A 182 41.53 16.05 -36.67
C LYS A 182 40.14 16.70 -36.61
N ASP A 183 39.14 15.95 -36.11
CA ASP A 183 37.73 16.41 -36.05
C ASP A 183 37.39 17.12 -34.73
N ARG A 184 38.32 17.13 -33.78
CA ARG A 184 38.06 17.61 -32.41
C ARG A 184 39.12 18.59 -31.88
N VAL A 185 40.30 18.66 -32.52
CA VAL A 185 41.40 19.49 -32.05
C VAL A 185 41.74 20.48 -33.13
N GLU A 186 41.56 21.75 -32.87
CA GLU A 186 42.02 22.87 -33.72
C GLU A 186 43.22 23.54 -33.06
N LEU A 187 44.27 23.75 -33.86
CA LEU A 187 45.49 24.41 -33.38
C LEU A 187 45.28 25.93 -33.47
N MET A 188 44.98 26.56 -32.36
CA MET A 188 44.88 28.00 -32.25
C MET A 188 46.25 28.60 -31.91
N LYS A 189 46.59 29.72 -32.56
CA LYS A 189 47.82 30.51 -32.27
C LYS A 189 47.40 31.83 -31.62
N PRO A 190 47.11 31.85 -30.30
CA PRO A 190 46.79 33.11 -29.64
C PRO A 190 47.99 34.04 -29.64
N LYS A 191 47.73 35.36 -29.74
CA LYS A 191 48.78 36.36 -29.59
C LYS A 191 49.28 36.42 -28.16
N SER A 192 50.53 36.69 -27.96
CA SER A 192 51.13 36.79 -26.62
C SER A 192 50.38 37.86 -25.78
N GLY A 193 49.82 37.47 -24.65
CA GLY A 193 49.04 38.33 -23.74
C GLY A 193 47.52 38.32 -23.93
N GLU A 194 46.97 37.67 -24.96
CA GLU A 194 45.56 37.47 -25.12
C GLU A 194 45.18 36.05 -24.65
N GLY A 195 44.20 35.93 -23.72
CA GLY A 195 43.66 34.64 -23.32
C GLY A 195 42.80 34.03 -24.44
N ILE A 196 42.57 32.73 -24.39
CA ILE A 196 41.61 32.05 -25.27
C ILE A 196 40.19 32.38 -24.80
N ASN A 197 39.42 33.10 -25.60
CA ASN A 197 37.99 33.29 -25.35
C ASN A 197 37.26 31.97 -25.69
N SER A 198 36.53 31.41 -24.72
CA SER A 198 35.82 30.14 -24.86
C SER A 198 34.51 30.25 -25.67
N ASP A 199 34.24 31.38 -26.27
CA ASP A 199 32.98 31.70 -26.97
C ASP A 199 33.07 31.62 -28.50
N ASP A 200 34.19 31.17 -29.05
CA ASP A 200 34.36 30.90 -30.49
C ASP A 200 34.25 29.41 -30.82
#